data_cb3384b82a7df152b4ca581cf75d15d0
#
_entry.id   cb3384b82a7df152b4ca581cf75d15d0
#
_cell.length_a   1.000
_cell.length_b   1.000
_cell.length_c   1.000
_cell.angle_alpha   90.00
_cell.angle_beta   90.00
_cell.angle_gamma   90.00
#
_symmetry.space_group_name_H-M   'P 1'
#
loop_
_entity.id
_entity.type
_entity.pdbx_description
1 polymer ?
#
loop_
_entity_poly.entity_id
_entity_poly.type
_entity_poly.pdbx_seq_one_letter_code
_entity_poly.pdbx_strand_id
1 'polypeptide(L)'
;RKIGWAPSNSVGDTVNKYLDDIFEKSVEYKMSNGSCIVPCKFHHGLILLLHTATHLTHEGVGLRHLCDWAVFFNSFTNDEFVTLFEKPLKEMGLWRFAQLLTLCCVKHLGCDSKEWAGEADGDLIDSIVSDILNGGNFGTKDMDRYNQIKYISDRKEGVTAKKNPILQLFASINAKTKKEFKFSNKSKFFLPLGWICIVCKYLYLVVMGKRRLDTVSTING
;
A
#
# COMPACT_ATOMS: atom_id res chain seq x y z
N ARG A 1 14.81 8.99 10.30
CA ARG A 1 13.95 9.81 9.43
C ARG A 1 12.82 8.91 8.95
N LYS A 2 11.57 9.16 9.36
CA LYS A 2 10.44 8.31 8.95
C LYS A 2 10.19 8.47 7.46
N ILE A 3 10.05 7.36 6.75
CA ILE A 3 9.71 7.35 5.33
C ILE A 3 8.21 7.65 5.21
N GLY A 4 7.85 8.64 4.40
CA GLY A 4 6.49 9.19 4.31
C GLY A 4 5.40 8.24 3.80
N TRP A 5 5.75 7.02 3.37
CA TRP A 5 4.83 6.01 2.85
C TRP A 5 4.27 5.06 3.91
N ALA A 6 4.88 5.03 5.09
CA ALA A 6 4.40 4.14 6.14
C ALA A 6 3.08 4.65 6.72
N PRO A 7 2.04 3.80 6.83
CA PRO A 7 0.79 4.18 7.49
C PRO A 7 1.05 4.54 8.96
N SER A 8 0.20 5.41 9.53
CA SER A 8 0.33 5.85 10.93
C SER A 8 -0.29 4.86 11.92
N ASN A 9 0.01 3.57 11.80
CA ASN A 9 -0.50 2.50 12.66
C ASN A 9 0.63 1.49 12.96
N SER A 10 0.32 0.39 13.64
CA SER A 10 1.28 -0.67 13.99
C SER A 10 1.97 -1.30 12.76
N VAL A 11 1.30 -1.35 11.61
CA VAL A 11 1.91 -1.81 10.35
C VAL A 11 2.98 -0.82 9.90
N GLY A 12 2.72 0.48 10.03
CA GLY A 12 3.70 1.52 9.71
C GLY A 12 4.94 1.47 10.60
N ASP A 13 4.78 1.10 11.86
CA ASP A 13 5.93 0.91 12.77
C ASP A 13 6.76 -0.31 12.33
N THR A 14 6.12 -1.40 11.89
CA THR A 14 6.80 -2.57 11.31
C THR A 14 7.53 -2.21 10.02
N VAL A 15 6.89 -1.48 9.11
CA VAL A 15 7.52 -1.00 7.86
C VAL A 15 8.73 -0.13 8.17
N ASN A 16 8.61 0.84 9.09
CA ASN A 16 9.72 1.70 9.48
C ASN A 16 10.89 0.90 10.06
N LYS A 17 10.63 -0.13 10.88
CA LYS A 17 11.65 -1.02 11.42
C LYS A 17 12.47 -1.70 10.32
N TYR A 18 11.82 -2.17 9.25
CA TYR A 18 12.49 -2.84 8.13
C TYR A 18 13.20 -1.88 7.17
N LEU A 19 12.89 -0.58 7.22
CA LEU A 19 13.53 0.44 6.39
C LEU A 19 14.54 1.31 7.14
N ASP A 20 14.73 1.09 8.44
CA ASP A 20 15.52 1.97 9.31
C ASP A 20 17.00 1.98 8.91
N ASP A 21 17.53 0.83 8.49
CA ASP A 21 18.91 0.62 8.09
C ASP A 21 19.15 0.70 6.56
N ILE A 22 18.20 1.27 5.81
CA ILE A 22 18.27 1.35 4.34
C ILE A 22 19.52 2.04 3.82
N PHE A 23 19.99 3.10 4.50
CA PHE A 23 21.19 3.82 4.11
C PHE A 23 22.47 3.08 4.49
N GLU A 24 22.47 2.39 5.62
CA GLU A 24 23.60 1.63 6.11
C GLU A 24 23.88 0.39 5.25
N LYS A 25 22.82 -0.24 4.75
CA LYS A 25 22.86 -1.42 3.86
C LYS A 25 22.84 -1.10 2.38
N SER A 26 22.98 0.17 2.02
CA SER A 26 23.09 0.58 0.62
C SER A 26 24.35 0.01 -0.02
N VAL A 27 24.28 -0.28 -1.31
CA VAL A 27 25.38 -0.87 -2.09
C VAL A 27 25.78 0.06 -3.23
N GLU A 28 27.06 0.01 -3.61
CA GLU A 28 27.54 0.70 -4.78
C GLU A 28 27.15 -0.10 -6.05
N TYR A 29 26.46 0.57 -6.97
CA TYR A 29 26.14 0.03 -8.29
C TYR A 29 27.02 0.70 -9.34
N LYS A 30 27.84 -0.11 -10.02
CA LYS A 30 28.77 0.35 -11.07
C LYS A 30 28.06 0.36 -12.42
N MET A 31 28.18 1.47 -13.12
CA MET A 31 27.70 1.66 -14.50
C MET A 31 28.90 1.94 -15.40
N SER A 32 28.69 1.91 -16.73
CA SER A 32 29.74 2.20 -17.71
C SER A 32 30.42 3.57 -17.52
N ASN A 33 29.66 4.57 -17.04
CA ASN A 33 30.12 5.95 -16.92
C ASN A 33 30.19 6.45 -15.47
N GLY A 34 30.28 5.55 -14.48
CA GLY A 34 30.39 5.93 -13.06
C GLY A 34 29.75 4.92 -12.11
N SER A 35 29.53 5.33 -10.89
CA SER A 35 28.82 4.52 -9.89
C SER A 35 27.79 5.35 -9.13
N CYS A 36 26.77 4.69 -8.59
CA CYS A 36 25.80 5.31 -7.70
C CYS A 36 25.51 4.40 -6.50
N ILE A 37 25.06 5.00 -5.42
CA ILE A 37 24.62 4.25 -4.23
C ILE A 37 23.14 3.92 -4.40
N VAL A 38 22.81 2.64 -4.29
CA VAL A 38 21.45 2.12 -4.43
C VAL A 38 21.05 1.30 -3.19
N PRO A 39 19.75 1.18 -2.87
CA PRO A 39 19.30 0.26 -1.83
C PRO A 39 19.75 -1.17 -2.15
N CYS A 40 20.07 -1.94 -1.11
CA CYS A 40 20.30 -3.38 -1.31
C CYS A 40 19.04 -4.07 -1.85
N LYS A 41 19.19 -5.30 -2.38
CA LYS A 41 18.09 -6.07 -3.00
C LYS A 41 16.83 -6.12 -2.12
N PHE A 42 17.00 -6.33 -0.81
CA PHE A 42 15.88 -6.39 0.14
C PHE A 42 15.11 -5.06 0.20
N HIS A 43 15.82 -3.96 0.44
CA HIS A 43 15.19 -2.64 0.53
C HIS A 43 14.59 -2.19 -0.81
N HIS A 44 15.23 -2.53 -1.91
CA HIS A 44 14.68 -2.24 -3.24
C HIS A 44 13.32 -2.91 -3.44
N GLY A 45 13.19 -4.20 -3.13
CA GLY A 45 11.91 -4.92 -3.21
C GLY A 45 10.83 -4.35 -2.29
N LEU A 46 11.20 -3.97 -1.05
CA LEU A 46 10.27 -3.31 -0.14
C LEU A 46 9.78 -1.97 -0.69
N ILE A 47 10.66 -1.15 -1.26
CA ILE A 47 10.30 0.14 -1.86
C ILE A 47 9.32 -0.07 -3.02
N LEU A 48 9.60 -1.02 -3.93
CA LEU A 48 8.71 -1.31 -5.05
C LEU A 48 7.32 -1.73 -4.59
N LEU A 49 7.22 -2.66 -3.63
CA LEU A 49 5.94 -3.12 -3.11
C LEU A 49 5.17 -2.03 -2.36
N LEU A 50 5.83 -1.30 -1.47
CA LEU A 50 5.21 -0.21 -0.71
C LEU A 50 4.75 0.92 -1.63
N HIS A 51 5.54 1.26 -2.63
CA HIS A 51 5.20 2.27 -3.61
C HIS A 51 3.97 1.84 -4.44
N THR A 52 3.98 0.62 -4.97
CA THR A 52 2.85 0.06 -5.71
C THR A 52 1.59 -0.03 -4.86
N ALA A 53 1.69 -0.51 -3.60
CA ALA A 53 0.57 -0.55 -2.67
C ALA A 53 0.00 0.85 -2.36
N THR A 54 0.87 1.85 -2.24
CA THR A 54 0.44 3.25 -2.02
C THR A 54 -0.31 3.79 -3.24
N HIS A 55 0.20 3.54 -4.45
CA HIS A 55 -0.49 3.92 -5.68
C HIS A 55 -1.82 3.22 -5.82
N LEU A 56 -1.90 1.92 -5.54
CA LEU A 56 -3.15 1.16 -5.60
C LEU A 56 -4.24 1.78 -4.73
N THR A 57 -3.88 2.31 -3.55
CA THR A 57 -4.85 2.90 -2.61
C THR A 57 -5.21 4.35 -2.89
N HIS A 58 -4.41 5.11 -3.65
CA HIS A 58 -4.60 6.54 -3.82
C HIS A 58 -4.84 6.99 -5.26
N GLU A 59 -4.02 6.53 -6.19
CA GLU A 59 -3.95 7.08 -7.55
C GLU A 59 -4.20 6.03 -8.63
N GLY A 60 -4.17 4.74 -8.27
CA GLY A 60 -4.19 3.60 -9.18
C GLY A 60 -2.77 3.16 -9.58
N VAL A 61 -2.66 1.89 -9.89
CA VAL A 61 -1.43 1.25 -10.37
C VAL A 61 -1.42 1.29 -11.89
N GLY A 62 -0.34 1.74 -12.48
CA GLY A 62 -0.12 1.66 -13.92
C GLY A 62 0.70 0.41 -14.30
N LEU A 63 0.67 0.05 -15.58
CA LEU A 63 1.42 -1.11 -16.13
C LEU A 63 2.92 -1.05 -15.79
N ARG A 64 3.48 0.15 -15.70
CA ARG A 64 4.89 0.35 -15.33
C ARG A 64 5.24 -0.31 -13.98
N HIS A 65 4.39 -0.17 -12.97
CA HIS A 65 4.64 -0.79 -11.66
C HIS A 65 4.68 -2.32 -11.74
N LEU A 66 3.85 -2.89 -12.62
CA LEU A 66 3.85 -4.33 -12.87
C LEU A 66 5.12 -4.77 -13.59
N CYS A 67 5.58 -3.99 -14.58
CA CYS A 67 6.84 -4.25 -15.28
C CYS A 67 8.06 -4.10 -14.35
N ASP A 68 8.10 -3.08 -13.51
CA ASP A 68 9.17 -2.88 -12.53
C ASP A 68 9.23 -4.07 -11.55
N TRP A 69 8.06 -4.57 -11.11
CA TRP A 69 7.98 -5.76 -10.27
C TRP A 69 8.42 -7.02 -11.01
N ALA A 70 8.04 -7.19 -12.29
CA ALA A 70 8.44 -8.32 -13.13
C ALA A 70 9.96 -8.43 -13.26
N VAL A 71 10.62 -7.32 -13.58
CA VAL A 71 12.09 -7.26 -13.70
C VAL A 71 12.73 -7.58 -12.35
N PHE A 72 12.17 -7.08 -11.26
CA PHE A 72 12.70 -7.27 -9.92
C PHE A 72 12.65 -8.74 -9.49
N PHE A 73 11.47 -9.37 -9.44
CA PHE A 73 11.36 -10.73 -8.92
C PHE A 73 12.02 -11.79 -9.81
N ASN A 74 12.10 -11.56 -11.12
CA ASN A 74 12.81 -12.48 -12.02
C ASN A 74 14.32 -12.54 -11.76
N SER A 75 14.88 -11.56 -11.07
CA SER A 75 16.31 -11.56 -10.68
C SER A 75 16.63 -12.50 -9.51
N PHE A 76 15.63 -13.21 -8.96
CA PHE A 76 15.77 -14.11 -7.80
C PHE A 76 15.41 -15.55 -8.16
N THR A 77 16.11 -16.50 -7.54
CA THR A 77 15.61 -17.87 -7.40
C THR A 77 14.44 -17.92 -6.41
N ASN A 78 13.70 -19.04 -6.39
CA ASN A 78 12.62 -19.22 -5.41
C ASN A 78 13.12 -19.13 -3.97
N ASP A 79 14.20 -19.84 -3.64
CA ASP A 79 14.78 -19.90 -2.31
C ASP A 79 15.33 -18.54 -1.84
N GLU A 80 16.01 -17.80 -2.72
CA GLU A 80 16.51 -16.47 -2.41
C GLU A 80 15.37 -15.51 -2.07
N PHE A 81 14.29 -15.52 -2.87
CA PHE A 81 13.16 -14.64 -2.65
C PHE A 81 12.44 -14.98 -1.33
N VAL A 82 12.15 -16.24 -1.08
CA VAL A 82 11.51 -16.71 0.15
C VAL A 82 12.35 -16.34 1.37
N THR A 83 13.66 -16.62 1.34
CA THR A 83 14.56 -16.32 2.46
C THR A 83 14.58 -14.84 2.80
N LEU A 84 14.59 -13.95 1.80
CA LEU A 84 14.68 -12.51 2.00
C LEU A 84 13.34 -11.86 2.37
N PHE A 85 12.23 -12.31 1.76
CA PHE A 85 11.00 -11.55 1.73
C PHE A 85 9.83 -12.17 2.49
N GLU A 86 9.76 -13.51 2.61
CA GLU A 86 8.55 -14.15 3.14
C GLU A 86 8.19 -13.65 4.54
N LYS A 87 9.12 -13.75 5.49
CA LYS A 87 8.86 -13.33 6.87
C LYS A 87 8.57 -11.82 6.97
N PRO A 88 9.40 -10.92 6.43
CA PRO A 88 9.13 -9.48 6.47
C PRO A 88 7.81 -9.09 5.84
N LEU A 89 7.48 -9.63 4.66
CA LEU A 89 6.24 -9.30 3.96
C LEU A 89 5.01 -9.84 4.68
N LYS A 90 5.08 -11.03 5.32
CA LYS A 90 4.01 -11.54 6.18
C LYS A 90 3.79 -10.66 7.41
N GLU A 91 4.85 -10.19 8.06
CA GLU A 91 4.75 -9.28 9.20
C GLU A 91 4.15 -7.91 8.82
N MET A 92 4.40 -7.45 7.60
CA MET A 92 3.82 -6.21 7.06
C MET A 92 2.43 -6.40 6.41
N GLY A 93 1.95 -7.66 6.26
CA GLY A 93 0.69 -7.96 5.56
C GLY A 93 0.77 -7.75 4.03
N LEU A 94 1.96 -7.79 3.44
CA LEU A 94 2.20 -7.55 2.01
C LEU A 94 2.53 -8.84 1.23
N TRP A 95 2.61 -10.00 1.89
CA TRP A 95 2.98 -11.25 1.23
C TRP A 95 2.00 -11.62 0.12
N ARG A 96 0.69 -11.61 0.43
CA ARG A 96 -0.35 -11.92 -0.56
C ARG A 96 -0.34 -10.93 -1.72
N PHE A 97 -0.09 -9.67 -1.45
CA PHE A 97 0.04 -8.66 -2.50
C PHE A 97 1.21 -8.93 -3.45
N ALA A 98 2.38 -9.29 -2.92
CA ALA A 98 3.53 -9.71 -3.72
C ALA A 98 3.21 -10.94 -4.58
N GLN A 99 2.54 -11.95 -4.02
CA GLN A 99 2.08 -13.13 -4.74
C GLN A 99 1.16 -12.76 -5.91
N LEU A 100 0.14 -11.95 -5.67
CA LEU A 100 -0.82 -11.54 -6.69
C LEU A 100 -0.18 -10.74 -7.83
N LEU A 101 0.70 -9.78 -7.50
CA LEU A 101 1.46 -9.05 -8.52
C LEU A 101 2.31 -9.99 -9.38
N THR A 102 2.96 -10.98 -8.76
CA THR A 102 3.75 -11.98 -9.48
C THR A 102 2.90 -12.84 -10.39
N LEU A 103 1.73 -13.32 -9.93
CA LEU A 103 0.79 -14.07 -10.75
C LEU A 103 0.25 -13.25 -11.93
N CYS A 104 0.00 -11.95 -11.74
CA CYS A 104 -0.33 -11.04 -12.84
C CYS A 104 0.80 -10.98 -13.89
N CYS A 105 2.06 -10.90 -13.44
CA CYS A 105 3.21 -10.88 -14.35
C CYS A 105 3.38 -12.22 -15.09
N VAL A 106 3.20 -13.35 -14.41
CA VAL A 106 3.26 -14.67 -15.03
C VAL A 106 2.19 -14.83 -16.09
N LYS A 107 0.93 -14.49 -15.77
CA LYS A 107 -0.19 -14.69 -16.69
C LYS A 107 -0.19 -13.72 -17.87
N HIS A 108 0.14 -12.44 -17.66
CA HIS A 108 -0.05 -11.39 -18.65
C HIS A 108 1.23 -10.81 -19.25
N LEU A 109 2.39 -10.99 -18.60
CA LEU A 109 3.67 -10.51 -19.11
C LEU A 109 4.59 -11.65 -19.57
N GLY A 110 4.16 -12.93 -19.45
CA GLY A 110 4.94 -14.07 -19.88
C GLY A 110 6.17 -14.35 -19.01
N CYS A 111 6.16 -13.93 -17.75
CA CYS A 111 7.22 -14.25 -16.80
C CYS A 111 7.19 -15.73 -16.39
N ASP A 112 8.34 -16.27 -15.98
CA ASP A 112 8.41 -17.62 -15.43
C ASP A 112 7.60 -17.74 -14.13
N SER A 113 6.96 -18.91 -13.96
CA SER A 113 6.24 -19.21 -12.72
C SER A 113 7.20 -19.26 -11.53
N LYS A 114 6.71 -18.83 -10.37
CA LYS A 114 7.45 -18.85 -9.10
C LYS A 114 6.65 -19.67 -8.09
N GLU A 115 7.27 -20.70 -7.51
CA GLU A 115 6.59 -21.58 -6.55
C GLU A 115 6.04 -20.82 -5.34
N TRP A 116 6.76 -19.83 -4.85
CA TRP A 116 6.33 -19.01 -3.71
C TRP A 116 5.12 -18.13 -4.01
N ALA A 117 4.80 -17.86 -5.29
CA ALA A 117 3.63 -17.09 -5.66
C ALA A 117 2.33 -17.87 -5.41
N GLY A 118 2.40 -19.20 -5.33
CA GLY A 118 1.25 -20.06 -5.12
C GLY A 118 0.22 -19.92 -6.25
N GLU A 119 -1.06 -20.05 -5.89
CA GLU A 119 -2.17 -19.96 -6.83
C GLU A 119 -3.17 -18.87 -6.42
N ALA A 120 -3.87 -18.35 -7.40
CA ALA A 120 -5.01 -17.46 -7.20
C ALA A 120 -6.05 -17.70 -8.29
N ASP A 121 -7.29 -17.26 -7.99
CA ASP A 121 -8.37 -17.28 -8.95
C ASP A 121 -8.00 -16.50 -10.21
N GLY A 122 -8.20 -17.13 -11.37
CA GLY A 122 -7.90 -16.52 -12.68
C GLY A 122 -8.69 -15.24 -12.93
N ASP A 123 -9.96 -15.19 -12.51
CA ASP A 123 -10.82 -14.03 -12.65
C ASP A 123 -10.33 -12.85 -11.79
N LEU A 124 -9.78 -13.15 -10.60
CA LEU A 124 -9.16 -12.15 -9.73
C LEU A 124 -7.93 -11.52 -10.39
N ILE A 125 -7.06 -12.34 -10.97
CA ILE A 125 -5.84 -11.88 -11.67
C ILE A 125 -6.23 -10.99 -12.87
N ASP A 126 -7.22 -11.41 -13.66
CA ASP A 126 -7.70 -10.66 -14.82
C ASP A 126 -8.35 -9.33 -14.42
N SER A 127 -9.10 -9.33 -13.32
CA SER A 127 -9.68 -8.11 -12.75
C SER A 127 -8.61 -7.10 -12.35
N ILE A 128 -7.54 -7.55 -11.67
CA ILE A 128 -6.43 -6.67 -11.27
C ILE A 128 -5.77 -6.05 -12.50
N VAL A 129 -5.48 -6.85 -13.52
CA VAL A 129 -4.82 -6.35 -14.74
C VAL A 129 -5.74 -5.45 -15.54
N SER A 130 -7.04 -5.77 -15.61
CA SER A 130 -8.04 -4.90 -16.24
C SER A 130 -8.08 -3.52 -15.56
N ASP A 131 -8.08 -3.48 -14.23
CA ASP A 131 -8.04 -2.22 -13.48
C ASP A 131 -6.75 -1.42 -13.76
N ILE A 132 -5.61 -2.11 -13.87
CA ILE A 132 -4.32 -1.50 -14.22
C ILE A 132 -4.37 -0.89 -15.63
N LEU A 133 -4.92 -1.60 -16.61
CA LEU A 133 -4.99 -1.14 -17.99
C LEU A 133 -6.01 -0.01 -18.17
N ASN A 134 -7.16 -0.10 -17.52
CA ASN A 134 -8.20 0.93 -17.57
C ASN A 134 -7.77 2.21 -16.82
N GLY A 135 -6.95 2.08 -15.79
CA GLY A 135 -6.39 3.20 -15.03
C GLY A 135 -5.36 4.03 -15.79
N GLY A 136 -4.80 3.49 -16.88
CA GLY A 136 -3.74 4.14 -17.65
C GLY A 136 -2.46 4.38 -16.84
N ASN A 137 -1.58 5.26 -17.36
CA ASN A 137 -0.26 5.53 -16.73
C ASN A 137 -0.35 6.27 -15.38
N PHE A 138 -1.48 6.89 -15.06
CA PHE A 138 -1.68 7.72 -13.87
C PHE A 138 -2.81 7.23 -12.95
N GLY A 139 -3.41 6.06 -13.28
CA GLY A 139 -4.60 5.57 -12.59
C GLY A 139 -5.81 6.51 -12.75
N THR A 140 -7.01 5.97 -12.66
CA THR A 140 -8.22 6.78 -12.55
C THR A 140 -8.53 7.04 -11.08
N LYS A 141 -8.92 8.28 -10.74
CA LYS A 141 -9.37 8.66 -9.38
C LYS A 141 -10.79 8.18 -9.10
N ASP A 142 -11.16 6.98 -9.54
CA ASP A 142 -12.50 6.46 -9.33
C ASP A 142 -12.69 5.87 -7.93
N MET A 143 -13.86 6.12 -7.38
CA MET A 143 -14.24 5.85 -5.99
C MET A 143 -14.45 4.35 -5.66
N ASP A 144 -14.42 3.45 -6.64
CA ASP A 144 -14.61 2.00 -6.44
C ASP A 144 -13.36 1.23 -5.97
N ARG A 145 -12.32 1.96 -5.56
CA ARG A 145 -11.04 1.37 -5.10
C ARG A 145 -11.11 0.62 -3.78
N TYR A 146 -12.25 0.66 -3.10
CA TYR A 146 -12.41 -0.11 -1.86
C TYR A 146 -12.26 -1.63 -2.09
N ASN A 147 -12.62 -2.11 -3.28
CA ASN A 147 -12.43 -3.51 -3.65
C ASN A 147 -10.94 -3.87 -3.85
N GLN A 148 -10.10 -2.92 -4.25
CA GLN A 148 -8.68 -3.13 -4.46
C GLN A 148 -7.91 -3.35 -3.14
N ILE A 149 -8.42 -2.86 -2.02
CA ILE A 149 -7.83 -3.07 -0.68
C ILE A 149 -7.89 -4.56 -0.29
N LYS A 150 -8.85 -5.33 -0.82
CA LYS A 150 -8.92 -6.79 -0.62
C LYS A 150 -7.69 -7.52 -1.17
N TYR A 151 -7.05 -6.98 -2.21
CA TYR A 151 -5.87 -7.58 -2.82
C TYR A 151 -4.59 -7.38 -2.02
N ILE A 152 -4.53 -6.36 -1.16
CA ILE A 152 -3.35 -6.04 -0.36
C ILE A 152 -3.36 -6.74 0.98
N SER A 153 -4.56 -7.05 1.51
CA SER A 153 -4.70 -7.52 2.88
C SER A 153 -4.56 -9.03 2.99
N ASP A 154 -3.53 -9.53 3.67
CA ASP A 154 -3.42 -10.88 4.21
C ASP A 154 -4.45 -11.16 5.34
N ARG A 155 -5.53 -10.39 5.42
CA ARG A 155 -6.56 -10.66 6.40
C ARG A 155 -7.14 -12.03 6.11
N LYS A 156 -6.74 -13.00 6.94
CA LYS A 156 -7.46 -14.26 7.09
C LYS A 156 -8.92 -13.94 7.26
N GLU A 157 -9.75 -14.40 6.36
CA GLU A 157 -11.19 -14.50 6.56
C GLU A 157 -11.38 -15.19 7.92
N GLY A 158 -11.83 -14.45 8.92
CA GLY A 158 -12.09 -15.02 10.26
C GLY A 158 -11.57 -14.22 11.44
N VAL A 159 -10.71 -13.21 11.27
CA VAL A 159 -10.38 -12.28 12.36
C VAL A 159 -11.07 -10.94 12.12
N THR A 160 -12.39 -10.97 12.10
CA THR A 160 -13.20 -9.81 12.45
C THR A 160 -13.09 -9.61 13.96
N ALA A 161 -12.01 -9.00 14.44
CA ALA A 161 -12.14 -8.21 15.64
C ALA A 161 -13.20 -7.17 15.28
N LYS A 162 -14.43 -7.33 15.78
CA LYS A 162 -15.51 -6.35 15.78
C LYS A 162 -15.00 -5.09 16.47
N LYS A 163 -14.14 -4.33 15.81
CA LYS A 163 -13.82 -2.98 16.25
C LYS A 163 -15.04 -2.16 15.91
N ASN A 164 -15.69 -1.67 16.96
CA ASN A 164 -16.88 -0.81 16.93
C ASN A 164 -16.66 0.24 15.82
N PRO A 165 -17.51 0.34 14.78
CA PRO A 165 -17.31 1.26 13.65
C PRO A 165 -17.14 2.72 14.11
N ILE A 166 -17.76 3.07 15.24
CA ILE A 166 -17.61 4.37 15.92
C ILE A 166 -16.15 4.57 16.38
N LEU A 167 -15.51 3.55 16.97
CA LEU A 167 -14.09 3.64 17.38
C LEU A 167 -13.13 3.76 16.20
N GLN A 168 -13.44 3.12 15.07
CA GLN A 168 -12.65 3.28 13.83
C GLN A 168 -12.80 4.68 13.25
N LEU A 169 -14.02 5.22 13.25
CA LEU A 169 -14.29 6.60 12.83
C LEU A 169 -13.49 7.59 13.69
N PHE A 170 -13.54 7.47 15.00
CA PHE A 170 -12.78 8.32 15.93
C PHE A 170 -11.26 8.16 15.72
N ALA A 171 -10.77 6.96 15.49
CA ALA A 171 -9.35 6.72 15.22
C ALA A 171 -8.90 7.40 13.91
N SER A 172 -9.71 7.33 12.85
CA SER A 172 -9.42 7.97 11.56
C SER A 172 -9.47 9.50 11.65
N ILE A 173 -10.46 10.06 12.34
CA ILE A 173 -10.56 11.50 12.61
C ILE A 173 -9.34 11.98 13.42
N ASN A 174 -8.96 11.24 14.47
CA ASN A 174 -7.78 11.54 15.28
C ASN A 174 -6.49 11.55 14.46
N ALA A 175 -6.28 10.54 13.62
CA ALA A 175 -5.11 10.45 12.77
C ALA A 175 -5.03 11.62 11.78
N LYS A 176 -6.17 11.97 11.18
CA LYS A 176 -6.28 13.09 10.24
C LYS A 176 -6.07 14.44 10.93
N THR A 177 -6.64 14.63 12.14
CA THR A 177 -6.45 15.83 12.95
C THR A 177 -4.98 16.05 13.29
N LYS A 178 -4.28 15.02 13.72
CA LYS A 178 -2.84 15.08 14.02
C LYS A 178 -1.98 15.38 12.79
N LYS A 179 -2.39 14.92 11.61
CA LYS A 179 -1.68 15.18 10.34
C LYS A 179 -1.89 16.60 9.83
N GLU A 180 -3.12 17.12 9.89
CA GLU A 180 -3.46 18.45 9.36
C GLU A 180 -3.13 19.59 10.35
N PHE A 181 -3.24 19.34 11.64
CA PHE A 181 -3.07 20.37 12.67
C PHE A 181 -1.93 20.06 13.65
N LYS A 182 -0.77 20.68 13.42
CA LYS A 182 0.42 20.51 14.26
C LYS A 182 0.18 20.86 15.76
N PHE A 183 -0.77 21.74 16.06
CA PHE A 183 -1.10 22.10 17.44
C PHE A 183 -1.78 20.96 18.22
N SER A 184 -2.47 20.04 17.52
CA SER A 184 -3.09 18.88 18.16
C SER A 184 -2.10 17.84 18.68
N ASN A 185 -0.83 17.93 18.25
CA ASN A 185 0.26 17.09 18.74
C ASN A 185 0.87 17.59 20.06
N LYS A 186 0.64 18.87 20.43
CA LYS A 186 1.22 19.47 21.64
C LYS A 186 0.41 19.15 22.90
N SER A 187 -0.91 18.94 22.79
CA SER A 187 -1.75 18.57 23.92
C SER A 187 -3.02 17.87 23.47
N LYS A 188 -3.45 16.84 24.22
CA LYS A 188 -4.70 16.10 23.97
C LYS A 188 -5.97 16.98 24.09
N PHE A 189 -5.89 18.11 24.79
CA PHE A 189 -6.98 19.09 24.93
C PHE A 189 -7.38 19.75 23.61
N PHE A 190 -6.49 19.85 22.64
CA PHE A 190 -6.77 20.46 21.32
C PHE A 190 -7.35 19.47 20.29
N LEU A 191 -7.45 18.19 20.61
CA LEU A 191 -8.03 17.18 19.72
C LEU A 191 -9.49 17.47 19.36
N PRO A 192 -10.40 17.82 20.31
CA PRO A 192 -11.79 18.11 19.97
C PRO A 192 -11.94 19.31 19.04
N LEU A 193 -11.10 20.33 19.21
CA LEU A 193 -11.11 21.51 18.31
C LEU A 193 -10.71 21.14 16.89
N GLY A 194 -9.70 20.30 16.74
CA GLY A 194 -9.28 19.76 15.44
C GLY A 194 -10.35 18.87 14.78
N TRP A 195 -11.13 18.13 15.56
CA TRP A 195 -12.27 17.36 15.07
C TRP A 195 -13.35 18.26 14.47
N ILE A 196 -13.73 19.32 15.21
CA ILE A 196 -14.69 20.31 14.72
C ILE A 196 -14.23 20.92 13.40
N CYS A 197 -12.96 21.32 13.31
CA CYS A 197 -12.40 21.86 12.07
C CYS A 197 -12.48 20.87 10.90
N ILE A 198 -12.19 19.59 11.12
CA ILE A 198 -12.27 18.56 10.08
C ILE A 198 -13.71 18.32 9.65
N VAL A 199 -14.66 18.24 10.59
CA VAL A 199 -16.08 18.06 10.30
C VAL A 199 -16.62 19.26 9.53
N CYS A 200 -16.33 20.49 9.96
CA CYS A 200 -16.74 21.71 9.26
C CYS A 200 -16.16 21.78 7.84
N LYS A 201 -14.87 21.43 7.66
CA LYS A 201 -14.22 21.36 6.33
C LYS A 201 -14.91 20.31 5.44
N TYR A 202 -15.27 19.17 6.00
CA TYR A 202 -15.97 18.11 5.27
C TYR A 202 -17.37 18.57 4.84
N LEU A 203 -18.15 19.13 5.76
CA LEU A 203 -19.49 19.68 5.47
C LEU A 203 -19.43 20.78 4.41
N TYR A 204 -18.45 21.67 4.51
CA TYR A 204 -18.23 22.72 3.50
C TYR A 204 -17.97 22.11 2.10
N LEU A 205 -17.15 21.07 2.01
CA LEU A 205 -16.85 20.42 0.72
C LEU A 205 -18.07 19.67 0.15
N VAL A 206 -18.95 19.14 1.01
CA VAL A 206 -20.21 18.53 0.60
C VAL A 206 -21.19 19.58 0.09
N VAL A 207 -21.38 20.69 0.83
CA VAL A 207 -22.28 21.79 0.44
C VAL A 207 -21.84 22.43 -0.89
N MET A 208 -20.53 22.54 -1.10
CA MET A 208 -19.96 23.09 -2.35
C MET A 208 -19.97 22.08 -3.53
N GLY A 209 -20.57 20.90 -3.36
CA GLY A 209 -20.66 19.87 -4.41
C GLY A 209 -19.32 19.25 -4.81
N LYS A 210 -18.23 19.55 -4.07
CA LYS A 210 -16.88 18.99 -4.32
C LYS A 210 -16.69 17.59 -3.74
N ARG A 211 -17.65 17.06 -2.97
CA ARG A 211 -17.72 15.69 -2.48
C ARG A 211 -19.16 15.21 -2.37
N ARG A 212 -19.41 13.94 -2.71
CA ARG A 212 -20.71 13.27 -2.50
C ARG A 212 -20.76 12.59 -1.13
N LEU A 213 -21.98 12.50 -0.55
CA LEU A 213 -22.25 11.88 0.75
C LEU A 213 -22.32 10.34 0.73
N ASP A 214 -22.07 9.71 -0.42
CA ASP A 214 -22.35 8.29 -0.68
C ASP A 214 -21.49 7.29 0.15
N THR A 215 -20.65 7.78 1.05
CA THR A 215 -19.73 6.94 1.82
C THR A 215 -20.33 6.34 3.11
N VAL A 216 -21.61 6.59 3.42
CA VAL A 216 -22.23 6.09 4.67
C VAL A 216 -23.11 4.87 4.44
N SER A 217 -23.56 4.59 3.22
CA SER A 217 -24.49 3.48 2.94
C SER A 217 -23.82 2.11 2.78
N THR A 218 -22.49 2.02 2.72
CA THR A 218 -21.77 0.76 2.49
C THR A 218 -21.28 0.07 3.77
N ILE A 219 -21.72 0.55 4.94
CA ILE A 219 -21.35 -0.07 6.24
C ILE A 219 -22.38 -1.12 6.68
N ASN A 220 -23.52 -1.25 6.01
CA ASN A 220 -24.62 -2.15 6.34
C ASN A 220 -24.96 -3.15 5.23
N GLY A 221 -23.96 -3.73 4.59
CA GLY A 221 -24.13 -4.85 3.66
C GLY A 221 -23.15 -5.95 3.99
#